data_b9aed7049a685f47ed2bc8cdc628e2fa
#
_entry.id   b9aed7049a685f47ed2bc8cdc628e2fa
#
_cell.length_a   1.000
_cell.length_b   1.000
_cell.length_c   1.000
_cell.angle_alpha   90.00
_cell.angle_beta   90.00
_cell.angle_gamma   90.00
#
_symmetry.space_group_name_H-M   'P 1'
#
loop_
_entity.id
_entity.type
_entity.pdbx_description
1 polymer ?
#
loop_
_entity_poly.entity_id
_entity_poly.type
_entity_poly.pdbx_seq_one_letter_code
_entity_poly.pdbx_strand_id
1 'polypeptide(L)'
;MDFLIVLLLALLVGVSGAVYFRIFRLIYVQNGGKVITSEFTRTDGYLALGCLTLFALQCVQSLQGQGRVLPATIDTGLLVVVQLGFWLFVIGTILVSLLLRRMRPAELFGFDRLGFTKVFLWGAGLLLSALPLIFASSAVVSSLMHVNSQKDSQPIMQLFERAGEPAKRIPIIILAIVIAPLAEEFFFRGFLYGVLKRYAGALPALVFTGVAFALIHLHVPSLLPLFLLACVLTLAYELSGSLLVPMAMHALFNAITLVGVFFTSR
;
A
#
# COMPACT_ATOMS: atom_id res chain seq x y z
N MET A 1 -2.62 -20.28 25.54
CA MET A 1 -3.12 -18.90 25.36
C MET A 1 -4.43 -18.80 26.12
N ASP A 2 -4.54 -17.86 27.05
CA ASP A 2 -5.70 -17.81 27.95
C ASP A 2 -6.99 -17.51 27.16
N PHE A 3 -8.09 -18.18 27.53
CA PHE A 3 -9.41 -18.01 26.90
C PHE A 3 -9.82 -16.53 26.78
N LEU A 4 -9.51 -15.74 27.79
CA LEU A 4 -9.79 -14.31 27.82
C LEU A 4 -9.05 -13.53 26.71
N ILE A 5 -7.79 -13.89 26.42
CA ILE A 5 -6.99 -13.27 25.34
C ILE A 5 -7.61 -13.60 23.99
N VAL A 6 -8.01 -14.85 23.75
CA VAL A 6 -8.67 -15.26 22.51
C VAL A 6 -9.97 -14.50 22.30
N LEU A 7 -10.78 -14.40 23.36
CA LEU A 7 -12.05 -13.67 23.32
C LEU A 7 -11.83 -12.16 23.00
N LEU A 8 -10.83 -11.55 23.63
CA LEU A 8 -10.49 -10.15 23.39
C LEU A 8 -10.04 -9.93 21.94
N LEU A 9 -9.16 -10.79 21.42
CA LEU A 9 -8.71 -10.72 20.03
C LEU A 9 -9.88 -10.89 19.05
N ALA A 10 -10.76 -11.85 19.29
CA ALA A 10 -11.96 -12.05 18.46
C ALA A 10 -12.88 -10.83 18.48
N LEU A 11 -13.07 -10.21 19.66
CA LEU A 11 -13.83 -8.96 19.79
C LEU A 11 -13.21 -7.81 19.00
N LEU A 12 -11.88 -7.63 19.09
CA LEU A 12 -11.17 -6.58 18.36
C LEU A 12 -11.29 -6.78 16.86
N VAL A 13 -11.16 -8.00 16.35
CA VAL A 13 -11.36 -8.32 14.93
C VAL A 13 -12.81 -8.04 14.51
N GLY A 14 -13.78 -8.43 15.32
CA GLY A 14 -15.21 -8.17 15.08
C GLY A 14 -15.53 -6.67 15.00
N VAL A 15 -14.99 -5.88 15.94
CA VAL A 15 -15.12 -4.40 15.94
C VAL A 15 -14.46 -3.79 14.69
N SER A 16 -13.24 -4.23 14.36
CA SER A 16 -12.54 -3.80 13.15
C SER A 16 -13.38 -4.06 11.90
N GLY A 17 -13.88 -5.29 11.74
CA GLY A 17 -14.75 -5.67 10.63
C GLY A 17 -16.03 -4.82 10.56
N ALA A 18 -16.68 -4.58 11.70
CA ALA A 18 -17.89 -3.75 11.77
C ALA A 18 -17.64 -2.29 11.36
N VAL A 19 -16.51 -1.70 11.79
CA VAL A 19 -16.11 -0.33 11.42
C VAL A 19 -15.93 -0.25 9.90
N TYR A 20 -15.13 -1.13 9.31
CA TYR A 20 -14.87 -1.10 7.87
C TYR A 20 -16.08 -1.50 7.03
N PHE A 21 -16.92 -2.39 7.52
CA PHE A 21 -18.21 -2.68 6.87
C PHE A 21 -19.14 -1.46 6.85
N ARG A 22 -19.21 -0.68 7.93
CA ARG A 22 -19.97 0.58 7.97
C ARG A 22 -19.41 1.62 6.99
N ILE A 23 -18.09 1.78 6.95
CA ILE A 23 -17.41 2.68 5.98
C ILE A 23 -17.71 2.23 4.56
N PHE A 24 -17.58 0.93 4.27
CA PHE A 24 -17.91 0.35 2.96
C PHE A 24 -19.36 0.66 2.56
N ARG A 25 -20.32 0.41 3.45
CA ARG A 25 -21.75 0.72 3.17
C ARG A 25 -21.97 2.20 2.90
N LEU A 26 -21.35 3.08 3.69
CA LEU A 26 -21.45 4.53 3.47
C LEU A 26 -20.97 4.92 2.07
N ILE A 27 -19.84 4.38 1.63
CA ILE A 27 -19.20 4.74 0.36
C ILE A 27 -19.93 4.11 -0.82
N TYR A 28 -20.15 2.80 -0.81
CA TYR A 28 -20.58 2.04 -2.00
C TYR A 28 -22.09 1.81 -2.07
N VAL A 29 -22.79 1.82 -0.95
CA VAL A 29 -24.26 1.64 -0.92
C VAL A 29 -24.99 2.98 -0.84
N GLN A 30 -24.43 3.94 -0.08
CA GLN A 30 -25.08 5.25 0.13
C GLN A 30 -24.44 6.36 -0.72
N ASN A 31 -23.52 6.04 -1.65
CA ASN A 31 -22.83 6.98 -2.53
C ASN A 31 -22.09 8.12 -1.79
N GLY A 32 -21.59 7.84 -0.58
CA GLY A 32 -20.86 8.80 0.26
C GLY A 32 -19.38 8.97 -0.08
N GLY A 33 -18.90 8.39 -1.17
CA GLY A 33 -17.50 8.47 -1.58
C GLY A 33 -17.11 9.85 -2.09
N LYS A 34 -15.90 10.33 -1.69
CA LYS A 34 -15.44 11.71 -1.95
C LYS A 34 -14.37 11.82 -3.03
N VAL A 35 -13.87 10.70 -3.58
CA VAL A 35 -12.83 10.70 -4.61
C VAL A 35 -13.38 11.21 -5.93
N ILE A 36 -12.79 12.28 -6.44
CA ILE A 36 -13.16 12.92 -7.72
C ILE A 36 -12.62 12.06 -8.87
N THR A 37 -13.49 11.78 -9.86
CA THR A 37 -13.13 10.97 -11.03
C THR A 37 -13.55 11.58 -12.35
N SER A 38 -14.34 12.67 -12.31
CA SER A 38 -14.86 13.36 -13.51
C SER A 38 -13.77 13.78 -14.49
N GLU A 39 -12.59 14.09 -13.95
CA GLU A 39 -11.46 14.64 -14.70
C GLU A 39 -10.66 13.59 -15.48
N PHE A 40 -10.80 12.30 -15.14
CA PHE A 40 -10.07 11.23 -15.83
C PHE A 40 -10.67 10.92 -17.20
N THR A 41 -9.80 10.74 -18.19
CA THR A 41 -10.12 10.50 -19.60
C THR A 41 -9.67 9.11 -20.04
N ARG A 42 -10.04 8.70 -21.27
CA ARG A 42 -9.55 7.44 -21.88
C ARG A 42 -8.03 7.41 -22.03
N THR A 43 -7.41 8.57 -22.25
CA THR A 43 -5.94 8.68 -22.32
C THR A 43 -5.29 8.26 -21.00
N ASP A 44 -5.90 8.63 -19.85
CA ASP A 44 -5.43 8.18 -18.54
C ASP A 44 -5.58 6.66 -18.38
N GLY A 45 -6.60 6.06 -18.99
CA GLY A 45 -6.76 4.61 -19.05
C GLY A 45 -5.61 3.92 -19.78
N TYR A 46 -5.20 4.44 -20.94
CA TYR A 46 -4.04 3.91 -21.67
C TYR A 46 -2.73 4.11 -20.89
N LEU A 47 -2.57 5.27 -20.24
CA LEU A 47 -1.41 5.52 -19.40
C LEU A 47 -1.38 4.56 -18.19
N ALA A 48 -2.52 4.33 -17.53
CA ALA A 48 -2.64 3.37 -16.44
C ALA A 48 -2.26 1.94 -16.88
N LEU A 49 -2.73 1.52 -18.07
CA LEU A 49 -2.37 0.23 -18.65
C LEU A 49 -0.86 0.14 -18.94
N GLY A 50 -0.27 1.20 -19.50
CA GLY A 50 1.19 1.26 -19.71
C GLY A 50 1.99 1.12 -18.41
N CYS A 51 1.58 1.84 -17.36
CA CYS A 51 2.21 1.70 -16.03
C CYS A 51 2.04 0.29 -15.45
N LEU A 52 0.84 -0.31 -15.54
CA LEU A 52 0.61 -1.69 -15.11
C LEU A 52 1.48 -2.68 -15.88
N THR A 53 1.69 -2.46 -17.18
CA THR A 53 2.61 -3.29 -18.00
C THR A 53 4.03 -3.20 -17.49
N LEU A 54 4.52 -1.99 -17.13
CA LEU A 54 5.85 -1.82 -16.52
C LEU A 54 5.99 -2.56 -15.19
N PHE A 55 4.97 -2.48 -14.32
CA PHE A 55 4.95 -3.26 -13.08
C PHE A 55 4.95 -4.77 -13.36
N ALA A 56 4.16 -5.24 -14.32
CA ALA A 56 4.13 -6.66 -14.68
C ALA A 56 5.50 -7.13 -15.21
N LEU A 57 6.18 -6.33 -16.03
CA LEU A 57 7.54 -6.62 -16.49
C LEU A 57 8.54 -6.68 -15.35
N GLN A 58 8.46 -5.74 -14.39
CA GLN A 58 9.29 -5.77 -13.19
C GLN A 58 9.03 -7.02 -12.35
N CYS A 59 7.78 -7.43 -12.19
CA CYS A 59 7.41 -8.67 -11.51
C CYS A 59 7.98 -9.91 -12.22
N VAL A 60 7.86 -10.00 -13.54
CA VAL A 60 8.41 -11.12 -14.32
C VAL A 60 9.93 -11.19 -14.18
N GLN A 61 10.63 -10.06 -14.25
CA GLN A 61 12.08 -10.01 -14.04
C GLN A 61 12.47 -10.48 -12.63
N SER A 62 11.73 -10.05 -11.61
CA SER A 62 11.95 -10.47 -10.23
C SER A 62 11.74 -11.98 -10.05
N LEU A 63 10.69 -12.54 -10.65
CA LEU A 63 10.43 -14.00 -10.61
C LEU A 63 11.51 -14.81 -11.34
N GLN A 64 12.00 -14.34 -12.49
CA GLN A 64 13.11 -14.98 -13.21
C GLN A 64 14.44 -14.89 -12.45
N GLY A 65 14.60 -13.88 -11.60
CA GLY A 65 15.74 -13.72 -10.70
C GLY A 65 15.66 -14.57 -9.43
N GLN A 66 14.47 -15.08 -9.07
CA GLN A 66 14.30 -15.97 -7.91
C GLN A 66 15.08 -17.27 -8.14
N GLY A 67 15.98 -17.60 -7.24
CA GLY A 67 16.89 -18.76 -7.36
C GLY A 67 18.28 -18.40 -7.89
N ARG A 68 18.49 -17.22 -8.44
CA ARG A 68 19.85 -16.69 -8.62
C ARG A 68 20.27 -16.09 -7.29
N VAL A 69 21.29 -16.67 -6.68
CA VAL A 69 21.97 -16.04 -5.53
C VAL A 69 22.41 -14.67 -6.04
N LEU A 70 21.73 -13.61 -5.61
CA LEU A 70 22.20 -12.25 -5.88
C LEU A 70 23.66 -12.21 -5.40
N PRO A 71 24.62 -11.82 -6.26
CA PRO A 71 26.00 -11.71 -5.82
C PRO A 71 26.02 -10.88 -4.53
N ALA A 72 26.78 -11.32 -3.53
CA ALA A 72 26.94 -10.59 -2.26
C ALA A 72 27.45 -9.14 -2.45
N THR A 73 27.78 -8.79 -3.69
CA THR A 73 28.30 -7.50 -4.15
C THR A 73 27.23 -6.54 -4.69
N ILE A 74 25.92 -6.91 -4.74
CA ILE A 74 24.91 -5.91 -5.15
C ILE A 74 24.81 -4.87 -4.06
N ASP A 75 25.23 -3.66 -4.40
CA ASP A 75 25.16 -2.51 -3.52
C ASP A 75 23.69 -2.17 -3.22
N THR A 76 23.34 -2.18 -1.94
CA THR A 76 22.01 -1.75 -1.45
C THR A 76 21.65 -0.36 -1.96
N GLY A 77 22.65 0.54 -2.09
CA GLY A 77 22.47 1.87 -2.65
C GLY A 77 21.99 1.84 -4.10
N LEU A 78 22.54 0.96 -4.92
CA LEU A 78 22.12 0.80 -6.32
C LEU A 78 20.67 0.33 -6.41
N LEU A 79 20.24 -0.62 -5.57
CA LEU A 79 18.85 -1.07 -5.54
C LEU A 79 17.89 0.06 -5.16
N VAL A 80 18.24 0.86 -4.17
CA VAL A 80 17.47 2.04 -3.77
C VAL A 80 17.38 3.06 -4.91
N VAL A 81 18.49 3.35 -5.58
CA VAL A 81 18.52 4.29 -6.72
C VAL A 81 17.65 3.81 -7.89
N VAL A 82 17.72 2.52 -8.23
CA VAL A 82 16.89 1.93 -9.29
C VAL A 82 15.41 2.03 -8.94
N GLN A 83 15.04 1.71 -7.70
CA GLN A 83 13.65 1.80 -7.25
C GLN A 83 13.14 3.24 -7.23
N LEU A 84 13.96 4.20 -6.79
CA LEU A 84 13.66 5.63 -6.87
C LEU A 84 13.47 6.10 -8.30
N GLY A 85 14.37 5.69 -9.21
CA GLY A 85 14.28 6.02 -10.64
C GLY A 85 12.97 5.51 -11.27
N PHE A 86 12.58 4.28 -10.93
CA PHE A 86 11.32 3.71 -11.39
C PHE A 86 10.11 4.52 -10.92
N TRP A 87 10.03 4.85 -9.62
CA TRP A 87 8.93 5.66 -9.10
C TRP A 87 8.91 7.08 -9.65
N LEU A 88 10.07 7.72 -9.78
CA LEU A 88 10.17 9.05 -10.39
C LEU A 88 9.68 9.03 -11.84
N PHE A 89 10.00 7.99 -12.60
CA PHE A 89 9.52 7.82 -13.97
C PHE A 89 7.99 7.68 -14.02
N VAL A 90 7.42 6.76 -13.23
CA VAL A 90 5.96 6.52 -13.21
C VAL A 90 5.20 7.76 -12.76
N ILE A 91 5.58 8.35 -11.62
CA ILE A 91 4.90 9.52 -11.06
C ILE A 91 5.11 10.74 -11.97
N GLY A 92 6.32 10.94 -12.46
CA GLY A 92 6.65 12.03 -13.38
C GLY A 92 5.82 11.99 -14.65
N THR A 93 5.67 10.80 -15.26
CA THR A 93 4.85 10.61 -16.47
C THR A 93 3.38 10.95 -16.20
N ILE A 94 2.83 10.49 -15.08
CA ILE A 94 1.45 10.80 -14.68
C ILE A 94 1.30 12.32 -14.44
N LEU A 95 2.18 12.93 -13.66
CA LEU A 95 2.13 14.36 -13.36
C LEU A 95 2.24 15.21 -14.62
N VAL A 96 3.18 14.88 -15.51
CA VAL A 96 3.33 15.59 -16.80
C VAL A 96 2.05 15.49 -17.62
N SER A 97 1.44 14.30 -17.72
CA SER A 97 0.16 14.11 -18.42
C SER A 97 -0.96 14.98 -17.84
N LEU A 98 -1.08 15.04 -16.50
CA LEU A 98 -2.08 15.87 -15.82
C LEU A 98 -1.82 17.37 -16.03
N LEU A 99 -0.57 17.82 -15.88
CA LEU A 99 -0.18 19.23 -16.02
C LEU A 99 -0.32 19.75 -17.45
N LEU A 100 0.00 18.94 -18.47
CA LEU A 100 -0.23 19.30 -19.88
C LEU A 100 -1.71 19.55 -20.18
N ARG A 101 -2.61 18.91 -19.45
CA ARG A 101 -4.06 19.16 -19.52
C ARG A 101 -4.54 20.27 -18.58
N ARG A 102 -3.62 21.03 -17.98
CA ARG A 102 -3.87 22.10 -17.02
C ARG A 102 -4.66 21.65 -15.78
N MET A 103 -4.56 20.39 -15.43
CA MET A 103 -5.17 19.87 -14.21
C MET A 103 -4.32 20.23 -13.00
N ARG A 104 -4.98 20.41 -11.86
CA ARG A 104 -4.33 20.69 -10.57
C ARG A 104 -4.29 19.42 -9.73
N PRO A 105 -3.13 18.73 -9.64
CA PRO A 105 -3.02 17.49 -8.85
C PRO A 105 -3.44 17.68 -7.39
N ALA A 106 -3.19 18.87 -6.80
CA ALA A 106 -3.57 19.15 -5.42
C ALA A 106 -5.10 19.06 -5.20
N GLU A 107 -5.88 19.62 -6.11
CA GLU A 107 -7.35 19.58 -6.06
C GLU A 107 -7.88 18.19 -6.41
N LEU A 108 -7.31 17.54 -7.44
CA LEU A 108 -7.73 16.22 -7.90
C LEU A 108 -7.56 15.16 -6.82
N PHE A 109 -6.40 15.18 -6.14
CA PHE A 109 -6.06 14.20 -5.11
C PHE A 109 -6.40 14.68 -3.69
N GLY A 110 -6.93 15.90 -3.54
CA GLY A 110 -7.39 16.49 -2.28
C GLY A 110 -6.27 16.75 -1.28
N PHE A 111 -5.07 17.17 -1.73
CA PHE A 111 -3.94 17.47 -0.87
C PHE A 111 -4.17 18.69 0.03
N ASP A 112 -5.07 19.57 -0.37
CA ASP A 112 -5.45 20.80 0.33
C ASP A 112 -6.71 20.66 1.22
N ARG A 113 -7.39 19.50 1.17
CA ARG A 113 -8.66 19.31 1.89
C ARG A 113 -8.53 19.22 3.40
N LEU A 114 -7.42 18.72 3.88
CA LEU A 114 -7.18 18.50 5.31
C LEU A 114 -5.83 19.06 5.73
N GLY A 115 -5.79 19.77 6.84
CA GLY A 115 -4.53 20.17 7.47
C GLY A 115 -3.76 18.95 8.04
N PHE A 116 -2.44 19.09 8.19
CA PHE A 116 -1.53 18.03 8.60
C PHE A 116 -1.99 17.26 9.86
N THR A 117 -2.39 17.96 10.91
CA THR A 117 -2.88 17.33 12.15
C THR A 117 -4.08 16.42 11.90
N LYS A 118 -5.05 16.88 11.09
CA LYS A 118 -6.23 16.07 10.73
C LYS A 118 -5.84 14.85 9.90
N VAL A 119 -4.93 15.00 8.94
CA VAL A 119 -4.41 13.89 8.14
C VAL A 119 -3.80 12.82 9.05
N PHE A 120 -2.94 13.22 9.99
CA PHE A 120 -2.31 12.30 10.92
C PHE A 120 -3.32 11.61 11.85
N LEU A 121 -4.23 12.36 12.44
CA LEU A 121 -5.26 11.80 13.35
C LEU A 121 -6.20 10.83 12.61
N TRP A 122 -6.65 11.18 11.41
CA TRP A 122 -7.46 10.29 10.58
C TRP A 122 -6.67 9.04 10.18
N GLY A 123 -5.43 9.23 9.71
CA GLY A 123 -4.56 8.13 9.31
C GLY A 123 -4.29 7.16 10.45
N ALA A 124 -3.89 7.67 11.61
CA ALA A 124 -3.63 6.86 12.80
C ALA A 124 -4.89 6.16 13.32
N GLY A 125 -6.02 6.87 13.43
CA GLY A 125 -7.27 6.30 13.93
C GLY A 125 -7.83 5.20 13.02
N LEU A 126 -7.85 5.43 11.70
CA LEU A 126 -8.27 4.43 10.73
C LEU A 126 -7.30 3.23 10.71
N LEU A 127 -5.98 3.47 10.76
CA LEU A 127 -5.02 2.38 10.83
C LEU A 127 -5.22 1.53 12.07
N LEU A 128 -5.28 2.14 13.25
CA LEU A 128 -5.49 1.42 14.51
C LEU A 128 -6.74 0.56 14.47
N SER A 129 -7.82 1.04 13.85
CA SER A 129 -9.04 0.25 13.66
C SER A 129 -8.88 -0.88 12.64
N ALA A 130 -7.93 -0.82 11.70
CA ALA A 130 -7.66 -1.85 10.70
C ALA A 130 -6.69 -2.94 11.18
N LEU A 131 -5.75 -2.61 12.08
CA LEU A 131 -4.69 -3.53 12.51
C LEU A 131 -5.21 -4.90 12.98
N PRO A 132 -6.29 -5.02 13.79
CA PRO A 132 -6.77 -6.32 14.23
C PRO A 132 -7.17 -7.22 13.05
N LEU A 133 -7.84 -6.66 12.03
CA LEU A 133 -8.25 -7.41 10.85
C LEU A 133 -7.05 -7.85 10.00
N ILE A 134 -6.08 -6.95 9.81
CA ILE A 134 -4.88 -7.23 8.99
C ILE A 134 -4.00 -8.28 9.68
N PHE A 135 -3.73 -8.13 10.99
CA PHE A 135 -2.91 -9.09 11.72
C PHE A 135 -3.61 -10.45 11.89
N ALA A 136 -4.93 -10.47 12.09
CA ALA A 136 -5.67 -11.72 12.11
C ALA A 136 -5.58 -12.46 10.77
N SER A 137 -5.71 -11.75 9.64
CA SER A 137 -5.53 -12.35 8.31
C SER A 137 -4.12 -12.89 8.11
N SER A 138 -3.09 -12.17 8.57
CA SER A 138 -1.70 -12.64 8.53
C SER A 138 -1.50 -13.90 9.38
N ALA A 139 -2.04 -13.94 10.59
CA ALA A 139 -1.96 -15.09 11.47
C ALA A 139 -2.65 -16.34 10.88
N VAL A 140 -3.83 -16.16 10.26
CA VAL A 140 -4.55 -17.23 9.56
C VAL A 140 -3.73 -17.77 8.40
N VAL A 141 -3.21 -16.90 7.53
CA VAL A 141 -2.39 -17.33 6.38
C VAL A 141 -1.12 -18.04 6.86
N SER A 142 -0.43 -17.48 7.86
CA SER A 142 0.79 -18.09 8.42
C SER A 142 0.54 -19.47 9.00
N SER A 143 -0.60 -19.66 9.67
CA SER A 143 -1.01 -20.96 10.22
C SER A 143 -1.31 -21.97 9.12
N LEU A 144 -2.05 -21.57 8.07
CA LEU A 144 -2.44 -22.45 6.98
C LEU A 144 -1.28 -22.85 6.07
N MET A 145 -0.34 -21.95 5.86
CA MET A 145 0.81 -22.16 4.97
C MET A 145 2.06 -22.67 5.69
N HIS A 146 2.02 -22.84 7.02
CA HIS A 146 3.17 -23.21 7.85
C HIS A 146 4.37 -22.29 7.61
N VAL A 147 4.11 -20.98 7.48
CA VAL A 147 5.11 -19.96 7.13
C VAL A 147 6.18 -19.88 8.22
N ASN A 148 7.44 -19.97 7.82
CA ASN A 148 8.57 -19.69 8.69
C ASN A 148 8.91 -18.20 8.59
N SER A 149 8.61 -17.43 9.64
CA SER A 149 8.75 -15.97 9.67
C SER A 149 10.15 -15.45 9.33
N GLN A 150 11.20 -16.25 9.57
CA GLN A 150 12.59 -15.87 9.25
C GLN A 150 12.96 -16.10 7.78
N LYS A 151 12.40 -17.14 7.13
CA LYS A 151 12.72 -17.49 5.74
C LYS A 151 11.78 -16.86 4.73
N ASP A 152 10.54 -16.65 5.14
CA ASP A 152 9.44 -16.22 4.28
C ASP A 152 9.04 -14.74 4.52
N SER A 153 10.01 -13.88 4.86
CA SER A 153 9.78 -12.45 4.99
C SER A 153 9.81 -11.74 3.63
N GLN A 154 9.13 -10.58 3.54
CA GLN A 154 9.14 -9.78 2.32
C GLN A 154 10.56 -9.33 1.92
N PRO A 155 10.88 -9.18 0.61
CA PRO A 155 12.23 -8.84 0.14
C PRO A 155 12.84 -7.60 0.81
N ILE A 156 12.04 -6.57 1.07
CA ILE A 156 12.52 -5.35 1.74
C ILE A 156 12.93 -5.61 3.20
N MET A 157 12.23 -6.52 3.89
CA MET A 157 12.57 -6.92 5.27
C MET A 157 13.86 -7.73 5.30
N GLN A 158 14.04 -8.66 4.35
CA GLN A 158 15.30 -9.40 4.20
C GLN A 158 16.47 -8.47 3.91
N LEU A 159 16.27 -7.44 3.08
CA LEU A 159 17.28 -6.44 2.79
C LEU A 159 17.65 -5.64 4.05
N PHE A 160 16.67 -5.26 4.85
CA PHE A 160 16.87 -4.57 6.13
C PHE A 160 17.66 -5.42 7.14
N GLU A 161 17.32 -6.70 7.26
CA GLU A 161 18.03 -7.64 8.16
C GLU A 161 19.49 -7.84 7.73
N ARG A 162 19.74 -8.01 6.42
CA ARG A 162 21.07 -8.21 5.84
C ARG A 162 21.96 -6.97 5.89
N ALA A 163 21.39 -5.79 5.99
CA ALA A 163 22.14 -4.53 5.93
C ALA A 163 23.16 -4.34 7.06
N GLY A 164 23.04 -5.12 8.17
CA GLY A 164 24.03 -5.18 9.27
C GLY A 164 24.29 -3.84 9.97
N GLU A 165 24.92 -2.90 9.27
CA GLU A 165 25.32 -1.59 9.78
C GLU A 165 24.16 -0.57 9.78
N PRO A 166 24.00 0.26 10.82
CA PRO A 166 22.97 1.29 10.90
C PRO A 166 22.96 2.24 9.69
N ALA A 167 24.11 2.64 9.19
CA ALA A 167 24.24 3.55 8.05
C ALA A 167 23.63 2.97 6.76
N LYS A 168 23.70 1.66 6.56
CA LYS A 168 23.11 0.97 5.42
C LYS A 168 21.60 0.74 5.57
N ARG A 169 21.09 0.76 6.80
CA ARG A 169 19.65 0.62 7.10
C ARG A 169 18.86 1.91 6.87
N ILE A 170 19.48 3.08 7.07
CA ILE A 170 18.80 4.39 6.94
C ILE A 170 18.13 4.57 5.56
N PRO A 171 18.81 4.35 4.42
CA PRO A 171 18.17 4.48 3.10
C PRO A 171 16.98 3.54 2.92
N ILE A 172 17.07 2.31 3.45
CA ILE A 172 15.98 1.32 3.38
C ILE A 172 14.78 1.79 4.21
N ILE A 173 15.02 2.33 5.41
CA ILE A 173 13.97 2.89 6.28
C ILE A 173 13.25 4.04 5.59
N ILE A 174 14.00 4.99 5.02
CA ILE A 174 13.42 6.14 4.31
C ILE A 174 12.61 5.66 3.11
N LEU A 175 13.16 4.72 2.32
CA LEU A 175 12.45 4.14 1.19
C LEU A 175 11.15 3.46 1.64
N ALA A 176 11.22 2.57 2.63
CA ALA A 176 10.09 1.76 3.06
C ALA A 176 8.99 2.56 3.79
N ILE A 177 9.36 3.55 4.63
CA ILE A 177 8.40 4.27 5.47
C ILE A 177 7.86 5.53 4.77
N VAL A 178 8.68 6.17 3.91
CA VAL A 178 8.28 7.45 3.32
C VAL A 178 8.05 7.33 1.82
N ILE A 179 9.08 6.96 1.08
CA ILE A 179 9.08 7.11 -0.38
C ILE A 179 8.13 6.11 -1.04
N ALA A 180 8.24 4.82 -0.70
CA ALA A 180 7.39 3.80 -1.29
C ALA A 180 5.91 4.03 -0.95
N PRO A 181 5.48 4.26 0.30
CA PRO A 181 4.10 4.58 0.60
C PRO A 181 3.54 5.79 -0.17
N LEU A 182 4.30 6.88 -0.26
CA LEU A 182 3.87 8.06 -1.01
C LEU A 182 3.68 7.75 -2.50
N ALA A 183 4.64 7.04 -3.09
CA ALA A 183 4.62 6.69 -4.51
C ALA A 183 3.53 5.67 -4.84
N GLU A 184 3.39 4.64 -4.01
CA GLU A 184 2.39 3.60 -4.17
C GLU A 184 0.98 4.14 -4.02
N GLU A 185 0.71 4.95 -2.99
CA GLU A 185 -0.61 5.55 -2.82
C GLU A 185 -0.94 6.51 -3.97
N PHE A 186 0.04 7.31 -4.42
CA PHE A 186 -0.17 8.18 -5.56
C PHE A 186 -0.57 7.40 -6.81
N PHE A 187 0.12 6.29 -7.11
CA PHE A 187 -0.20 5.46 -8.27
C PHE A 187 -1.49 4.67 -8.06
N PHE A 188 -1.60 3.86 -7.00
CA PHE A 188 -2.71 2.93 -6.83
C PHE A 188 -4.01 3.63 -6.45
N ARG A 189 -4.01 4.56 -5.48
CA ARG A 189 -5.24 5.22 -4.98
C ARG A 189 -5.52 6.52 -5.71
N GLY A 190 -4.49 7.33 -5.96
CA GLY A 190 -4.65 8.58 -6.68
C GLY A 190 -5.02 8.34 -8.14
N PHE A 191 -4.16 7.64 -8.88
CA PHE A 191 -4.30 7.54 -10.33
C PHE A 191 -5.10 6.31 -10.77
N LEU A 192 -4.61 5.10 -10.51
CA LEU A 192 -5.21 3.85 -11.03
C LEU A 192 -6.65 3.64 -10.54
N TYR A 193 -6.88 3.80 -9.23
CA TYR A 193 -8.23 3.71 -8.66
C TYR A 193 -9.16 4.75 -9.24
N GLY A 194 -8.69 6.01 -9.36
CA GLY A 194 -9.47 7.11 -9.92
C GLY A 194 -9.91 6.83 -11.36
N VAL A 195 -8.99 6.36 -12.20
CA VAL A 195 -9.26 5.96 -13.59
C VAL A 195 -10.26 4.80 -13.64
N LEU A 196 -10.01 3.72 -12.89
CA LEU A 196 -10.90 2.55 -12.89
C LEU A 196 -12.28 2.87 -12.34
N LYS A 197 -12.37 3.67 -11.26
CA LYS A 197 -13.65 4.11 -10.70
C LYS A 197 -14.47 4.90 -11.73
N ARG A 198 -13.83 5.71 -12.57
CA ARG A 198 -14.49 6.49 -13.63
C ARG A 198 -15.20 5.61 -14.65
N TYR A 199 -14.58 4.46 -15.03
CA TYR A 199 -15.05 3.65 -16.15
C TYR A 199 -15.73 2.33 -15.72
N ALA A 200 -15.33 1.75 -14.61
CA ALA A 200 -15.83 0.47 -14.13
C ALA A 200 -16.69 0.59 -12.86
N GLY A 201 -16.71 1.77 -12.23
CA GLY A 201 -17.36 1.98 -10.94
C GLY A 201 -16.46 1.71 -9.75
N ALA A 202 -16.92 2.12 -8.59
CA ALA A 202 -16.08 2.17 -7.38
C ALA A 202 -15.72 0.78 -6.83
N LEU A 203 -16.65 -0.18 -6.83
CA LEU A 203 -16.40 -1.51 -6.27
C LEU A 203 -15.44 -2.35 -7.14
N PRO A 204 -15.62 -2.47 -8.47
CA PRO A 204 -14.63 -3.12 -9.32
C PRO A 204 -13.24 -2.47 -9.23
N ALA A 205 -13.18 -1.12 -9.14
CA ALA A 205 -11.94 -0.40 -8.96
C ALA A 205 -11.24 -0.75 -7.64
N LEU A 206 -11.98 -0.81 -6.52
CA LEU A 206 -11.46 -1.23 -5.22
C LEU A 206 -10.82 -2.63 -5.30
N VAL A 207 -11.57 -3.59 -5.85
CA VAL A 207 -11.12 -4.99 -5.91
C VAL A 207 -9.89 -5.12 -6.81
N PHE A 208 -9.96 -4.54 -8.01
CA PHE A 208 -8.84 -4.62 -8.96
C PHE A 208 -7.56 -3.99 -8.42
N THR A 209 -7.65 -2.76 -7.89
CA THR A 209 -6.47 -2.08 -7.34
C THR A 209 -5.92 -2.77 -6.11
N GLY A 210 -6.79 -3.36 -5.27
CA GLY A 210 -6.38 -4.16 -4.12
C GLY A 210 -5.63 -5.43 -4.51
N VAL A 211 -6.14 -6.17 -5.49
CA VAL A 211 -5.47 -7.37 -6.03
C VAL A 211 -4.14 -7.00 -6.70
N ALA A 212 -4.14 -5.97 -7.56
CA ALA A 212 -2.92 -5.52 -8.21
C ALA A 212 -1.84 -5.09 -7.21
N PHE A 213 -2.24 -4.34 -6.17
CA PHE A 213 -1.35 -3.94 -5.08
C PHE A 213 -0.74 -5.14 -4.34
N ALA A 214 -1.54 -6.13 -4.00
CA ALA A 214 -1.04 -7.34 -3.33
C ALA A 214 -0.08 -8.14 -4.23
N LEU A 215 -0.42 -8.30 -5.51
CA LEU A 215 0.37 -9.11 -6.45
C LEU A 215 1.76 -8.54 -6.75
N ILE A 216 1.91 -7.21 -6.83
CA ILE A 216 3.23 -6.61 -7.12
C ILE A 216 4.28 -6.87 -6.03
N HIS A 217 3.84 -7.24 -4.82
CA HIS A 217 4.76 -7.57 -3.73
C HIS A 217 5.39 -8.96 -3.86
N LEU A 218 4.90 -9.81 -4.79
CA LEU A 218 5.44 -11.14 -5.10
C LEU A 218 5.69 -12.04 -3.87
N HIS A 219 4.87 -11.89 -2.85
CA HIS A 219 5.01 -12.61 -1.58
C HIS A 219 3.68 -13.26 -1.20
N VAL A 220 3.56 -14.56 -1.49
CA VAL A 220 2.30 -15.31 -1.36
C VAL A 220 1.69 -15.21 0.05
N PRO A 221 2.44 -15.38 1.16
CA PRO A 221 1.89 -15.25 2.50
C PRO A 221 1.30 -13.89 2.83
N SER A 222 1.77 -12.82 2.15
CA SER A 222 1.27 -11.46 2.36
C SER A 222 0.10 -11.08 1.45
N LEU A 223 -0.30 -11.91 0.48
CA LEU A 223 -1.33 -11.53 -0.50
C LEU A 223 -2.65 -11.11 0.17
N LEU A 224 -3.18 -11.91 1.08
CA LEU A 224 -4.43 -11.58 1.76
C LEU A 224 -4.29 -10.37 2.71
N PRO A 225 -3.27 -10.30 3.60
CA PRO A 225 -3.05 -9.11 4.42
C PRO A 225 -2.87 -7.83 3.62
N LEU A 226 -2.09 -7.86 2.52
CA LEU A 226 -1.87 -6.70 1.65
C LEU A 226 -3.11 -6.31 0.84
N PHE A 227 -3.91 -7.28 0.40
CA PHE A 227 -5.21 -7.00 -0.22
C PHE A 227 -6.14 -6.28 0.76
N LEU A 228 -6.24 -6.75 2.01
CA LEU A 228 -7.05 -6.10 3.04
C LEU A 228 -6.51 -4.70 3.37
N LEU A 229 -5.19 -4.55 3.52
CA LEU A 229 -4.57 -3.24 3.67
C LEU A 229 -4.93 -2.32 2.51
N ALA A 230 -4.82 -2.81 1.27
CA ALA A 230 -5.19 -2.05 0.08
C ALA A 230 -6.65 -1.58 0.11
N CYS A 231 -7.57 -2.45 0.52
CA CYS A 231 -8.98 -2.11 0.65
C CYS A 231 -9.20 -1.01 1.70
N VAL A 232 -8.61 -1.14 2.90
CA VAL A 232 -8.81 -0.14 3.96
C VAL A 232 -8.19 1.21 3.61
N LEU A 233 -7.05 1.23 2.89
CA LEU A 233 -6.43 2.47 2.39
C LEU A 233 -7.33 3.16 1.36
N THR A 234 -7.93 2.40 0.44
CA THR A 234 -8.87 2.95 -0.55
C THR A 234 -10.15 3.48 0.12
N LEU A 235 -10.68 2.77 1.12
CA LEU A 235 -11.83 3.22 1.91
C LEU A 235 -11.50 4.51 2.69
N ALA A 236 -10.29 4.63 3.22
CA ALA A 236 -9.82 5.84 3.91
C ALA A 236 -9.73 7.04 2.94
N TYR A 237 -9.24 6.81 1.71
CA TYR A 237 -9.23 7.83 0.67
C TYR A 237 -10.64 8.28 0.31
N GLU A 238 -11.57 7.36 0.05
CA GLU A 238 -12.97 7.67 -0.27
C GLU A 238 -13.67 8.42 0.87
N LEU A 239 -13.43 8.03 2.10
CA LEU A 239 -14.04 8.64 3.28
C LEU A 239 -13.51 10.05 3.54
N SER A 240 -12.20 10.26 3.43
CA SER A 240 -11.55 11.54 3.70
C SER A 240 -11.59 12.50 2.50
N GLY A 241 -11.51 11.96 1.29
CA GLY A 241 -11.32 12.70 0.04
C GLY A 241 -9.91 13.27 -0.11
N SER A 242 -8.96 12.92 0.78
CA SER A 242 -7.57 13.36 0.73
C SER A 242 -6.62 12.17 0.64
N LEU A 243 -5.80 12.16 -0.40
CA LEU A 243 -4.80 11.11 -0.63
C LEU A 243 -3.72 11.09 0.46
N LEU A 244 -3.52 12.21 1.17
CA LEU A 244 -2.58 12.27 2.30
C LEU A 244 -2.98 11.33 3.45
N VAL A 245 -4.28 11.02 3.61
CA VAL A 245 -4.74 10.11 4.68
C VAL A 245 -4.26 8.68 4.47
N PRO A 246 -4.52 8.02 3.32
CA PRO A 246 -3.96 6.69 3.09
C PRO A 246 -2.43 6.68 3.00
N MET A 247 -1.78 7.76 2.52
CA MET A 247 -0.32 7.89 2.57
C MET A 247 0.21 7.84 4.01
N ALA A 248 -0.41 8.59 4.93
CA ALA A 248 -0.05 8.56 6.34
C ALA A 248 -0.34 7.19 6.99
N MET A 249 -1.49 6.58 6.68
CA MET A 249 -1.82 5.22 7.16
C MET A 249 -0.78 4.19 6.71
N HIS A 250 -0.41 4.22 5.44
CA HIS A 250 0.54 3.26 4.86
C HIS A 250 1.94 3.45 5.45
N ALA A 251 2.42 4.70 5.56
CA ALA A 251 3.69 5.03 6.20
C ALA A 251 3.73 4.54 7.66
N LEU A 252 2.67 4.76 8.43
CA LEU A 252 2.55 4.28 9.80
C LEU A 252 2.51 2.74 9.88
N PHE A 253 1.78 2.07 8.97
CA PHE A 253 1.74 0.62 8.89
C PHE A 253 3.13 0.03 8.63
N ASN A 254 3.87 0.58 7.66
CA ASN A 254 5.22 0.15 7.35
C ASN A 254 6.19 0.41 8.52
N ALA A 255 6.04 1.55 9.21
CA ALA A 255 6.84 1.84 10.41
C ALA A 255 6.59 0.82 11.52
N ILE A 256 5.32 0.49 11.82
CA ILE A 256 4.96 -0.53 12.83
C ILE A 256 5.55 -1.89 12.46
N THR A 257 5.42 -2.29 11.20
CA THR A 257 5.94 -3.58 10.71
C THR A 257 7.45 -3.65 10.81
N LEU A 258 8.16 -2.59 10.39
CA LEU A 258 9.62 -2.53 10.45
C LEU A 258 10.15 -2.56 11.89
N VAL A 259 9.47 -1.85 12.81
CA VAL A 259 9.77 -1.89 14.25
C VAL A 259 9.56 -3.31 14.79
N GLY A 260 8.48 -3.99 14.40
CA GLY A 260 8.23 -5.38 14.75
C GLY A 260 9.38 -6.30 14.32
N VAL A 261 9.81 -6.20 13.07
CA VAL A 261 10.97 -6.97 12.55
C VAL A 261 12.25 -6.68 13.33
N PHE A 262 12.52 -5.41 13.63
CA PHE A 262 13.72 -5.02 14.39
C PHE A 262 13.80 -5.67 15.77
N PHE A 263 12.67 -5.84 16.46
CA PHE A 263 12.64 -6.48 17.79
C PHE A 263 12.65 -8.01 17.72
N THR A 264 12.17 -8.61 16.65
CA THR A 264 12.14 -10.08 16.48
C THR A 264 13.42 -10.65 15.89
N SER A 265 14.26 -9.83 15.25
CA SER A 265 15.55 -10.21 14.66
C SER A 265 16.73 -10.12 15.64
N ARG A 266 16.49 -9.75 16.89
CA ARG A 266 17.45 -9.76 17.99
C ARG A 266 17.37 -11.05 18.81
#